data_df78d39c412f96e12f9f2504f3ddeeed
#
_entry.id   df78d39c412f96e12f9f2504f3ddeeed
#
_cell.length_a   1.000
_cell.length_b   1.000
_cell.length_c   1.000
_cell.angle_alpha   90.00
_cell.angle_beta   90.00
_cell.angle_gamma   90.00
#
_symmetry.space_group_name_H-M   'P 1'
#
loop_
_entity.id
_entity.type
_entity.pdbx_description
1 polymer ?
#
loop_
_entity_poly.entity_id
_entity_poly.type
_entity_poly.pdbx_seq_one_letter_code
_entity_poly.pdbx_strand_id
1 'polypeptide(L)'
;MSIFFERHNILCSINVDYDTCLYIYGNKQIQELLINNKFIAIEISENYPDLSDEDYIISFLLTLTDNVWLDDFGSGNATMKALIKNKYHAIKLDKSFFQEHMIKPHFDVIISNLKKLCPNIIAEGVENIDCHKLSKGIGLWGAQGYFFPSIPLTEIESIDSKWLSDL
;
A
#
# COMPACT_ATOMS: atom_id res chain seq x y z
N MET A 1 -0.91 21.00 -3.90
CA MET A 1 -0.92 19.52 -3.92
C MET A 1 -1.16 18.94 -2.52
N SER A 2 -0.34 19.22 -1.51
CA SER A 2 -0.58 18.75 -0.12
C SER A 2 -1.98 19.07 0.38
N ILE A 3 -2.47 20.28 0.13
CA ILE A 3 -3.81 20.76 0.52
C ILE A 3 -4.94 19.88 -0.05
N PHE A 4 -4.78 19.32 -1.26
CA PHE A 4 -5.80 18.44 -1.85
C PHE A 4 -5.93 17.13 -1.06
N PHE A 5 -4.82 16.45 -0.81
CA PHE A 5 -4.81 15.17 -0.08
C PHE A 5 -5.33 15.32 1.34
N GLU A 6 -4.91 16.37 2.05
CA GLU A 6 -5.40 16.68 3.40
C GLU A 6 -6.90 17.01 3.41
N ARG A 7 -7.35 17.87 2.48
CA ARG A 7 -8.75 18.31 2.40
C ARG A 7 -9.69 17.13 2.16
N HIS A 8 -9.28 16.17 1.34
CA HIS A 8 -10.11 15.02 0.98
C HIS A 8 -9.81 13.78 1.80
N ASN A 9 -8.89 13.86 2.77
CA ASN A 9 -8.44 12.73 3.59
C ASN A 9 -8.01 11.52 2.74
N ILE A 10 -7.22 11.77 1.69
CA ILE A 10 -6.74 10.78 0.75
C ILE A 10 -5.24 10.54 0.99
N LEU A 11 -4.84 9.28 0.99
CA LEU A 11 -3.42 8.91 1.07
C LEU A 11 -2.77 9.02 -0.31
N CYS A 12 -1.53 9.49 -0.31
CA CYS A 12 -0.64 9.52 -1.47
C CYS A 12 0.53 8.59 -1.21
N SER A 13 0.57 7.47 -1.89
CA SER A 13 1.66 6.51 -1.72
C SER A 13 2.83 6.82 -2.66
N ILE A 14 4.03 6.55 -2.18
CA ILE A 14 5.28 6.67 -2.93
C ILE A 14 6.09 5.39 -2.78
N ASN A 15 6.53 4.82 -3.90
CA ASN A 15 7.41 3.67 -3.90
C ASN A 15 8.82 4.06 -3.47
N VAL A 16 9.40 3.27 -2.57
CA VAL A 16 10.77 3.45 -2.10
C VAL A 16 11.54 2.13 -2.14
N ASP A 17 12.72 2.18 -2.67
CA ASP A 17 13.72 1.12 -2.60
C ASP A 17 14.61 1.28 -1.37
N TYR A 18 15.52 0.35 -1.17
CA TYR A 18 16.44 0.37 -0.04
C TYR A 18 17.31 1.62 0.01
N ASP A 19 17.84 2.06 -1.13
CA ASP A 19 18.71 3.24 -1.22
C ASP A 19 17.94 4.52 -0.86
N THR A 20 16.68 4.61 -1.30
CA THR A 20 15.77 5.70 -0.94
C THR A 20 15.47 5.68 0.56
N CYS A 21 15.25 4.51 1.16
CA CYS A 21 15.06 4.37 2.61
C CYS A 21 16.30 4.84 3.39
N LEU A 22 17.52 4.47 2.95
CA LEU A 22 18.76 4.96 3.54
C LEU A 22 18.92 6.47 3.39
N TYR A 23 18.50 7.03 2.24
CA TYR A 23 18.53 8.48 2.02
C TYR A 23 17.57 9.20 2.96
N ILE A 24 16.34 8.68 3.16
CA ILE A 24 15.40 9.22 4.15
C ILE A 24 16.01 9.15 5.55
N TYR A 25 16.64 8.03 5.91
CA TYR A 25 17.30 7.86 7.21
C TYR A 25 18.37 8.92 7.47
N GLY A 26 19.15 9.30 6.47
CA GLY A 26 20.21 10.31 6.57
C GLY A 26 19.76 11.76 6.38
N ASN A 27 18.49 12.03 6.00
CA ASN A 27 18.04 13.37 5.58
C ASN A 27 16.92 13.94 6.46
N LYS A 28 17.29 14.85 7.38
CA LYS A 28 16.36 15.47 8.31
C LYS A 28 15.22 16.26 7.63
N GLN A 29 15.48 16.88 6.48
CA GLN A 29 14.44 17.68 5.81
C GLN A 29 13.32 16.76 5.28
N ILE A 30 13.67 15.59 4.74
CA ILE A 30 12.68 14.60 4.29
C ILE A 30 11.96 13.98 5.49
N GLN A 31 12.66 13.70 6.59
CA GLN A 31 12.04 13.22 7.82
C GLN A 31 10.98 14.20 8.34
N GLU A 32 11.30 15.49 8.42
CA GLU A 32 10.36 16.54 8.80
C GLU A 32 9.17 16.64 7.83
N LEU A 33 9.41 16.45 6.53
CA LEU A 33 8.34 16.42 5.53
C LEU A 33 7.38 15.25 5.80
N LEU A 34 7.87 14.05 6.06
CA LEU A 34 7.05 12.87 6.35
C LEU A 34 6.28 13.03 7.66
N ILE A 35 6.93 13.55 8.71
CA ILE A 35 6.28 13.81 10.01
C ILE A 35 5.12 14.79 9.87
N ASN A 36 5.29 15.83 9.04
CA ASN A 36 4.31 16.91 8.89
C ASN A 36 3.22 16.61 7.85
N ASN A 37 3.38 15.57 7.00
CA ASN A 37 2.42 15.22 5.95
C ASN A 37 1.89 13.80 6.12
N LYS A 38 0.94 13.62 7.02
CA LYS A 38 0.37 12.32 7.40
C LYS A 38 -0.40 11.60 6.28
N PHE A 39 -0.69 12.29 5.18
CA PHE A 39 -1.29 11.70 3.98
C PHE A 39 -0.27 10.94 3.09
N ILE A 40 1.04 11.04 3.40
CA ILE A 40 2.07 10.31 2.64
C ILE A 40 2.19 8.90 3.20
N ALA A 41 2.03 7.91 2.33
CA ALA A 41 2.33 6.52 2.58
C ALA A 41 3.64 6.11 1.86
N ILE A 42 4.47 5.33 2.53
CA ILE A 42 5.72 4.81 1.98
C ILE A 42 5.51 3.35 1.60
N GLU A 43 5.61 3.01 0.33
CA GLU A 43 5.53 1.64 -0.19
C GLU A 43 6.92 1.03 -0.28
N ILE A 44 7.21 0.05 0.58
CA ILE A 44 8.47 -0.70 0.58
C ILE A 44 8.42 -1.77 -0.50
N SER A 45 9.32 -1.67 -1.49
CA SER A 45 9.41 -2.61 -2.60
C SER A 45 9.75 -4.03 -2.13
N GLU A 46 9.22 -5.03 -2.82
CA GLU A 46 9.54 -6.46 -2.64
C GLU A 46 11.02 -6.78 -2.87
N ASN A 47 11.74 -5.91 -3.58
CA ASN A 47 13.19 -6.02 -3.81
C ASN A 47 14.04 -5.47 -2.65
N TYR A 48 13.39 -4.99 -1.58
CA TYR A 48 14.10 -4.57 -0.38
C TYR A 48 14.93 -5.74 0.19
N PRO A 49 16.23 -5.54 0.53
CA PRO A 49 17.08 -6.60 1.06
C PRO A 49 16.52 -7.15 2.37
N ASP A 50 16.36 -8.45 2.43
CA ASP A 50 16.02 -9.19 3.66
C ASP A 50 14.84 -8.66 4.50
N LEU A 51 13.66 -8.60 3.87
CA LEU A 51 12.39 -8.33 4.59
C LEU A 51 12.03 -9.43 5.61
N SER A 52 12.80 -10.53 5.63
CA SER A 52 12.50 -11.69 6.46
C SER A 52 12.93 -11.58 7.91
N ASP A 53 13.67 -10.54 8.30
CA ASP A 53 14.07 -10.24 9.66
C ASP A 53 13.60 -8.84 10.09
N GLU A 54 13.72 -8.53 11.39
CA GLU A 54 13.47 -7.18 11.89
C GLU A 54 14.48 -6.21 11.29
N ASP A 55 13.99 -5.20 10.60
CA ASP A 55 14.82 -4.22 9.93
C ASP A 55 14.78 -2.88 10.69
N TYR A 56 15.97 -2.33 11.00
CA TYR A 56 16.07 -1.08 11.75
C TYR A 56 15.66 0.14 10.93
N ILE A 57 15.82 0.11 9.60
CA ILE A 57 15.38 1.20 8.71
C ILE A 57 13.86 1.23 8.64
N ILE A 58 13.20 0.07 8.46
CA ILE A 58 11.73 -0.01 8.49
C ILE A 58 11.21 0.45 9.86
N SER A 59 11.82 -0.01 10.94
CA SER A 59 11.47 0.42 12.30
C SER A 59 11.64 1.92 12.50
N PHE A 60 12.69 2.51 11.91
CA PHE A 60 12.91 3.95 11.91
C PHE A 60 11.83 4.69 11.09
N LEU A 61 11.51 4.23 9.88
CA LEU A 61 10.45 4.85 9.05
C LEU A 61 9.11 4.88 9.79
N LEU A 62 8.79 3.84 10.56
CA LEU A 62 7.60 3.78 11.42
C LEU A 62 7.61 4.82 12.56
N THR A 63 8.75 5.42 12.90
CA THR A 63 8.79 6.57 13.83
C THR A 63 8.43 7.89 13.16
N LEU A 64 8.53 7.96 11.83
CA LEU A 64 8.22 9.17 11.05
C LEU A 64 6.76 9.21 10.59
N THR A 65 6.22 8.05 10.21
CA THR A 65 4.85 7.91 9.71
C THR A 65 4.25 6.56 10.08
N ASP A 66 2.94 6.54 10.38
CA ASP A 66 2.21 5.27 10.56
C ASP A 66 1.94 4.56 9.23
N ASN A 67 2.06 5.26 8.10
CA ASN A 67 1.71 4.76 6.76
C ASN A 67 2.92 4.13 6.05
N VAL A 68 3.45 3.03 6.59
CA VAL A 68 4.46 2.20 5.90
C VAL A 68 3.76 0.96 5.37
N TRP A 69 3.80 0.75 4.05
CA TRP A 69 3.12 -0.32 3.34
C TRP A 69 4.13 -1.30 2.75
N LEU A 70 3.78 -2.56 2.67
CA LEU A 70 4.55 -3.59 1.97
C LEU A 70 3.96 -3.80 0.58
N ASP A 71 4.78 -3.59 -0.45
CA ASP A 71 4.38 -3.77 -1.84
C ASP A 71 4.55 -5.22 -2.31
N ASP A 72 3.82 -5.60 -3.35
CA ASP A 72 3.88 -6.87 -4.07
C ASP A 72 3.88 -8.14 -3.17
N PHE A 73 3.03 -8.15 -2.13
CA PHE A 73 2.91 -9.34 -1.26
C PHE A 73 2.50 -10.58 -2.05
N GLY A 74 3.29 -11.62 -1.91
CA GLY A 74 3.17 -12.88 -2.68
C GLY A 74 4.19 -12.99 -3.80
N SER A 75 5.04 -11.98 -3.98
CA SER A 75 6.16 -11.93 -4.91
C SER A 75 7.48 -11.66 -4.16
N GLY A 76 8.60 -12.05 -4.73
CA GLY A 76 9.94 -11.75 -4.23
C GLY A 76 10.14 -12.03 -2.73
N ASN A 77 10.64 -11.03 -2.00
CA ASN A 77 10.88 -11.06 -0.55
C ASN A 77 9.63 -10.68 0.28
N ALA A 78 8.57 -10.18 -0.34
CA ALA A 78 7.33 -9.79 0.33
C ALA A 78 6.49 -11.03 0.71
N THR A 79 6.88 -11.66 1.80
CA THR A 79 6.35 -12.95 2.25
C THR A 79 5.65 -12.84 3.61
N MET A 80 4.96 -13.93 4.02
CA MET A 80 4.38 -14.05 5.35
C MET A 80 5.40 -13.80 6.47
N LYS A 81 6.67 -14.20 6.28
CA LYS A 81 7.73 -13.98 7.26
C LYS A 81 8.02 -12.48 7.41
N ALA A 82 8.02 -11.71 6.31
CA ALA A 82 8.16 -10.26 6.36
C ALA A 82 7.06 -9.60 7.22
N LEU A 83 5.79 -10.03 7.05
CA LEU A 83 4.67 -9.52 7.87
C LEU A 83 4.76 -9.86 9.36
N ILE A 84 5.33 -11.01 9.70
CA ILE A 84 5.48 -11.42 11.11
C ILE A 84 6.58 -10.61 11.77
N LYS A 85 7.64 -10.26 11.04
CA LYS A 85 8.83 -9.61 11.57
C LYS A 85 8.74 -8.10 11.64
N ASN A 86 8.08 -7.49 10.66
CA ASN A 86 7.93 -6.05 10.57
C ASN A 86 6.44 -5.66 10.65
N LYS A 87 6.16 -4.52 11.25
CA LYS A 87 4.80 -3.98 11.27
C LYS A 87 4.58 -3.10 10.03
N TYR A 88 3.49 -3.37 9.32
CA TYR A 88 3.07 -2.54 8.19
C TYR A 88 1.66 -2.04 8.45
N HIS A 89 1.37 -0.82 7.99
CA HIS A 89 0.01 -0.27 8.02
C HIS A 89 -0.90 -0.95 7.00
N ALA A 90 -0.36 -1.22 5.81
CA ALA A 90 -1.07 -1.93 4.76
C ALA A 90 -0.13 -2.88 4.00
N ILE A 91 -0.72 -3.83 3.30
CA ILE A 91 -0.03 -4.67 2.31
C ILE A 91 -0.77 -4.59 0.98
N LYS A 92 -0.01 -4.60 -0.12
CA LYS A 92 -0.55 -4.67 -1.48
C LYS A 92 -0.31 -6.08 -1.99
N LEU A 93 -1.39 -6.77 -2.38
CA LEU A 93 -1.28 -8.10 -2.98
C LEU A 93 -0.76 -7.94 -4.40
N ASP A 94 0.31 -8.65 -4.75
CA ASP A 94 0.82 -8.72 -6.11
C ASP A 94 -0.30 -9.06 -7.10
N LYS A 95 -0.30 -8.41 -8.25
CA LYS A 95 -1.31 -8.59 -9.30
C LYS A 95 -1.49 -10.06 -9.68
N SER A 96 -0.38 -10.77 -9.92
CA SER A 96 -0.43 -12.18 -10.36
C SER A 96 -0.98 -13.06 -9.25
N PHE A 97 -0.54 -12.85 -8.02
CA PHE A 97 -1.07 -13.54 -6.85
C PHE A 97 -2.57 -13.31 -6.68
N PHE A 98 -3.02 -12.06 -6.74
CA PHE A 98 -4.44 -11.72 -6.62
C PHE A 98 -5.26 -12.38 -7.73
N GLN A 99 -4.90 -12.17 -9.00
CA GLN A 99 -5.65 -12.67 -10.16
C GLN A 99 -5.68 -14.20 -10.23
N GLU A 100 -4.59 -14.87 -9.83
CA GLU A 100 -4.55 -16.33 -9.81
C GLU A 100 -5.44 -16.95 -8.73
N HIS A 101 -5.52 -16.30 -7.56
CA HIS A 101 -6.15 -16.88 -6.37
C HIS A 101 -7.58 -16.39 -6.10
N MET A 102 -7.97 -15.22 -6.61
CA MET A 102 -9.24 -14.55 -6.26
C MET A 102 -10.50 -15.39 -6.53
N ILE A 103 -10.45 -16.31 -7.52
CA ILE A 103 -11.56 -17.20 -7.87
C ILE A 103 -11.51 -18.56 -7.17
N LYS A 104 -10.42 -18.83 -6.42
CA LYS A 104 -10.21 -20.13 -5.77
C LYS A 104 -10.88 -20.17 -4.39
N PRO A 105 -11.53 -21.28 -4.01
CA PRO A 105 -12.28 -21.37 -2.73
C PRO A 105 -11.45 -21.10 -1.48
N HIS A 106 -10.14 -21.28 -1.54
CA HIS A 106 -9.25 -21.05 -0.40
C HIS A 106 -8.83 -19.58 -0.23
N PHE A 107 -9.16 -18.69 -1.17
CA PHE A 107 -8.71 -17.31 -1.15
C PHE A 107 -9.24 -16.54 0.07
N ASP A 108 -10.51 -16.72 0.41
CA ASP A 108 -11.09 -16.11 1.62
C ASP A 108 -10.35 -16.49 2.91
N VAL A 109 -9.88 -17.74 2.99
CA VAL A 109 -9.11 -18.22 4.15
C VAL A 109 -7.74 -17.54 4.19
N ILE A 110 -7.07 -17.39 3.04
CA ILE A 110 -5.80 -16.69 2.94
C ILE A 110 -5.98 -15.24 3.41
N ILE A 111 -6.94 -14.52 2.85
CA ILE A 111 -7.22 -13.12 3.21
C ILE A 111 -7.58 -12.99 4.69
N SER A 112 -8.42 -13.87 5.22
CA SER A 112 -8.78 -13.87 6.64
C SER A 112 -7.57 -14.05 7.56
N ASN A 113 -6.60 -14.87 7.18
CA ASN A 113 -5.36 -15.06 7.95
C ASN A 113 -4.41 -13.88 7.80
N LEU A 114 -4.28 -13.30 6.62
CA LEU A 114 -3.47 -12.10 6.39
C LEU A 114 -3.99 -10.91 7.21
N LYS A 115 -5.32 -10.73 7.29
CA LYS A 115 -5.96 -9.66 8.08
C LYS A 115 -5.64 -9.73 9.58
N LYS A 116 -5.28 -10.89 10.11
CA LYS A 116 -4.83 -11.02 11.51
C LYS A 116 -3.45 -10.42 11.75
N LEU A 117 -2.63 -10.32 10.71
CA LEU A 117 -1.28 -9.73 10.76
C LEU A 117 -1.28 -8.28 10.30
N CYS A 118 -1.98 -8.00 9.21
CA CYS A 118 -2.16 -6.66 8.65
C CYS A 118 -3.61 -6.50 8.19
N PRO A 119 -4.44 -5.69 8.87
CA PRO A 119 -5.86 -5.57 8.56
C PRO A 119 -6.14 -4.86 7.23
N ASN A 120 -5.24 -3.97 6.80
CA ASN A 120 -5.40 -3.18 5.60
C ASN A 120 -4.73 -3.88 4.42
N ILE A 121 -5.56 -4.52 3.57
CA ILE A 121 -5.09 -5.25 2.40
C ILE A 121 -5.61 -4.57 1.15
N ILE A 122 -4.71 -4.28 0.20
CA ILE A 122 -5.00 -3.67 -1.10
C ILE A 122 -4.81 -4.75 -2.19
N ALA A 123 -5.78 -4.90 -3.09
CA ALA A 123 -5.61 -5.74 -4.28
C ALA A 123 -4.99 -4.92 -5.41
N GLU A 124 -3.94 -5.46 -6.04
CA GLU A 124 -3.43 -4.94 -7.29
C GLU A 124 -3.99 -5.68 -8.50
N GLY A 125 -3.91 -5.06 -9.68
CA GLY A 125 -4.37 -5.68 -10.92
C GLY A 125 -5.89 -5.84 -11.02
N VAL A 126 -6.65 -4.96 -10.37
CA VAL A 126 -8.11 -4.88 -10.55
C VAL A 126 -8.40 -4.22 -11.89
N GLU A 127 -8.75 -5.04 -12.90
CA GLU A 127 -8.87 -4.60 -14.30
C GLU A 127 -10.32 -4.52 -14.79
N ASN A 128 -11.27 -5.10 -14.04
CA ASN A 128 -12.68 -5.14 -14.42
C ASN A 128 -13.60 -5.12 -13.21
N ILE A 129 -14.90 -4.96 -13.49
CA ILE A 129 -15.95 -4.86 -12.47
C ILE A 129 -16.07 -6.11 -11.59
N ASP A 130 -15.78 -7.30 -12.13
CA ASP A 130 -15.90 -8.54 -11.37
C ASP A 130 -14.76 -8.67 -10.35
N CYS A 131 -13.52 -8.32 -10.72
CA CYS A 131 -12.40 -8.19 -9.79
C CYS A 131 -12.70 -7.17 -8.68
N HIS A 132 -13.27 -6.01 -9.06
CA HIS A 132 -13.65 -4.96 -8.10
C HIS A 132 -14.73 -5.44 -7.12
N LYS A 133 -15.81 -6.06 -7.62
CA LYS A 133 -16.88 -6.59 -6.77
C LYS A 133 -16.37 -7.66 -5.82
N LEU A 134 -15.47 -8.53 -6.29
CA LEU A 134 -14.89 -9.58 -5.48
C LEU A 134 -14.01 -9.00 -4.38
N SER A 135 -13.09 -8.08 -4.70
CA SER A 135 -12.24 -7.42 -3.70
C SER A 135 -13.06 -6.73 -2.61
N LYS A 136 -14.16 -6.06 -3.00
CA LYS A 136 -15.12 -5.44 -2.07
C LYS A 136 -15.87 -6.49 -1.25
N GLY A 137 -16.30 -7.59 -1.88
CA GLY A 137 -17.06 -8.69 -1.24
C GLY A 137 -16.28 -9.43 -0.15
N ILE A 138 -14.99 -9.63 -0.33
CA ILE A 138 -14.10 -10.22 0.69
C ILE A 138 -13.57 -9.17 1.70
N GLY A 139 -14.01 -7.92 1.55
CA GLY A 139 -13.71 -6.82 2.46
C GLY A 139 -12.24 -6.41 2.44
N LEU A 140 -11.62 -6.32 1.26
CA LEU A 140 -10.30 -5.69 1.14
C LEU A 140 -10.43 -4.19 1.45
N TRP A 141 -9.35 -3.62 2.00
CA TRP A 141 -9.30 -2.21 2.39
C TRP A 141 -9.20 -1.28 1.19
N GLY A 142 -8.53 -1.72 0.11
CA GLY A 142 -8.37 -0.95 -1.11
C GLY A 142 -8.20 -1.84 -2.34
N ALA A 143 -8.23 -1.18 -3.50
CA ALA A 143 -8.02 -1.81 -4.79
C ALA A 143 -7.31 -0.85 -5.74
N GLN A 144 -6.39 -1.36 -6.54
CA GLN A 144 -5.61 -0.62 -7.54
C GLN A 144 -5.61 -1.39 -8.86
N GLY A 145 -5.72 -0.69 -9.99
CA GLY A 145 -5.64 -1.31 -11.31
C GLY A 145 -6.33 -0.50 -12.40
N TYR A 146 -6.30 -1.01 -13.62
CA TYR A 146 -6.84 -0.31 -14.80
C TYR A 146 -8.36 -0.16 -14.82
N PHE A 147 -9.08 -0.80 -13.90
CA PHE A 147 -10.50 -0.54 -13.70
C PHE A 147 -10.76 0.90 -13.25
N PHE A 148 -9.83 1.49 -12.52
CA PHE A 148 -9.93 2.86 -12.04
C PHE A 148 -9.26 3.80 -13.05
N PRO A 149 -9.87 4.96 -13.37
CA PRO A 149 -9.28 5.92 -14.28
C PRO A 149 -7.98 6.51 -13.70
N SER A 150 -6.97 6.62 -14.57
CA SER A 150 -5.75 7.35 -14.24
C SER A 150 -5.93 8.82 -14.52
N ILE A 151 -5.58 9.68 -13.57
CA ILE A 151 -5.69 11.13 -13.68
C ILE A 151 -4.30 11.72 -13.46
N PRO A 152 -3.83 12.61 -14.36
CA PRO A 152 -2.57 13.30 -14.16
C PRO A 152 -2.57 14.12 -12.87
N LEU A 153 -1.46 14.13 -12.16
CA LEU A 153 -1.33 14.84 -10.89
C LEU A 153 -1.60 16.36 -11.03
N THR A 154 -1.35 16.92 -12.22
CA THR A 154 -1.68 18.31 -12.56
C THR A 154 -3.17 18.61 -12.64
N GLU A 155 -4.00 17.59 -12.80
CA GLU A 155 -5.45 17.67 -12.93
C GLU A 155 -6.19 17.22 -11.68
N ILE A 156 -5.48 16.81 -10.63
CA ILE A 156 -6.08 16.25 -9.42
C ILE A 156 -7.06 17.22 -8.72
N GLU A 157 -6.82 18.51 -8.80
CA GLU A 157 -7.70 19.56 -8.25
C GLU A 157 -9.03 19.68 -9.00
N SER A 158 -9.14 19.13 -10.23
CA SER A 158 -10.35 19.13 -11.04
C SER A 158 -11.27 17.95 -10.81
N ILE A 159 -10.86 16.99 -9.94
CA ILE A 159 -11.67 15.81 -9.62
C ILE A 159 -12.93 16.25 -8.88
N ASP A 160 -14.09 15.85 -9.41
CA ASP A 160 -15.37 16.05 -8.74
C ASP A 160 -15.40 15.26 -7.41
N SER A 161 -15.82 15.91 -6.34
CA SER A 161 -15.99 15.31 -5.03
C SER A 161 -16.92 14.08 -5.04
N LYS A 162 -17.87 14.05 -5.99
CA LYS A 162 -18.76 12.91 -6.20
C LYS A 162 -18.01 11.66 -6.65
N TRP A 163 -17.00 11.81 -7.51
CA TRP A 163 -16.17 10.69 -7.95
C TRP A 163 -15.38 10.05 -6.78
N LEU A 164 -14.92 10.89 -5.83
CA LEU A 164 -14.24 10.43 -4.62
C LEU A 164 -15.16 9.70 -3.64
N SER A 165 -16.47 10.01 -3.66
CA SER A 165 -17.45 9.35 -2.79
C SER A 165 -17.92 7.98 -3.32
N ASP A 166 -17.72 7.72 -4.61
CA ASP A 166 -18.16 6.48 -5.28
C ASP A 166 -17.06 5.37 -5.29
N LEU A 167 -15.85 5.70 -4.77
CA LEU A 167 -14.74 4.75 -4.57
C LEU A 167 -14.88 4.01 -3.24
#